data_c07a531aa12bd762863d21c2e149d2b8
#
_entry.id   c07a531aa12bd762863d21c2e149d2b8
#
_cell.length_a   1.000
_cell.length_b   1.000
_cell.length_c   1.000
_cell.angle_alpha   90.00
_cell.angle_beta   90.00
_cell.angle_gamma   90.00
#
_symmetry.space_group_name_H-M   'P 1'
#
loop_
_entity.id
_entity.type
_entity.pdbx_description
1 polymer ?
#
loop_
_entity_poly.entity_id
_entity_poly.type
_entity_poly.pdbx_seq_one_letter_code
_entity_poly.pdbx_strand_id
1 'polypeptide(L)'
;ELIRRFRLYSGEPKIAVIAVDPTRRKTQGALLGDRIRMNAINSPNIYMRSMAPRDSQSEVPPATPDIINACKAAGYELVIVETPGIGQGDAAVVEHVDLSLYVMTPEFGAQSQLEKIDMLDFADAVAINKMGRKGAADALRDVRKQVQRNREAFGQSPDEMPVFGCMASKFADLGITALYQELLAQFAAKGLGGFSCSISPVETKQSAPGQAIVPPERVRYLAEVSETVRDYHKTIATQTRLARERQQLRETKRMLSEAGHGTEKGGGDDSDINALIAKRDEDMDP
;
A
#
# COMPACT_ATOMS: atom_id res chain seq x y z
N GLU A 1 3.31 4.54 -3.17
CA GLU A 1 4.48 5.30 -3.62
C GLU A 1 4.24 6.81 -3.59
N LEU A 2 3.09 7.37 -4.00
CA LEU A 2 2.81 8.81 -3.89
C LEU A 2 2.90 9.29 -2.45
N ILE A 3 2.25 8.64 -1.49
CA ILE A 3 2.34 8.96 -0.06
C ILE A 3 3.82 9.01 0.39
N ARG A 4 4.64 8.06 -0.07
CA ARG A 4 6.07 8.06 0.23
C ARG A 4 6.78 9.28 -0.34
N ARG A 5 6.44 9.73 -1.58
CA ARG A 5 7.00 10.95 -2.17
C ARG A 5 6.64 12.19 -1.35
N PHE A 6 5.38 12.36 -0.98
CA PHE A 6 4.96 13.47 -0.12
C PHE A 6 5.69 13.47 1.22
N ARG A 7 5.82 12.31 1.88
CA ARG A 7 6.56 12.19 3.14
C ARG A 7 8.03 12.56 3.01
N LEU A 8 8.70 12.09 1.96
CA LEU A 8 10.16 12.25 1.81
C LEU A 8 10.54 13.63 1.28
N TYR A 9 9.70 14.25 0.46
CA TYR A 9 10.10 15.40 -0.34
C TYR A 9 9.23 16.64 -0.15
N SER A 10 8.15 16.57 0.62
CA SER A 10 7.25 17.70 0.92
C SER A 10 7.23 18.12 2.40
N GLY A 11 8.24 17.73 3.20
CA GLY A 11 8.32 18.14 4.60
C GLY A 11 7.39 17.37 5.55
N GLU A 12 7.09 16.10 5.26
CA GLU A 12 6.24 15.21 6.09
C GLU A 12 4.84 15.78 6.40
N PRO A 13 4.05 16.18 5.40
CA PRO A 13 2.72 16.74 5.62
C PRO A 13 1.79 15.76 6.34
N LYS A 14 0.75 16.29 6.97
CA LYS A 14 -0.34 15.48 7.50
C LYS A 14 -1.23 14.99 6.37
N ILE A 15 -1.32 13.68 6.17
CA ILE A 15 -2.05 13.06 5.07
C ILE A 15 -3.19 12.19 5.62
N ALA A 16 -4.41 12.41 5.15
CA ALA A 16 -5.52 11.49 5.34
C ALA A 16 -5.73 10.64 4.08
N VAL A 17 -5.91 9.35 4.24
CA VAL A 17 -6.24 8.41 3.15
C VAL A 17 -7.61 7.82 3.44
N ILE A 18 -8.56 8.10 2.58
CA ILE A 18 -9.92 7.57 2.62
C ILE A 18 -10.05 6.56 1.49
N ALA A 19 -9.97 5.27 1.81
CA ALA A 19 -10.09 4.19 0.85
C ALA A 19 -11.54 3.71 0.80
N VAL A 20 -12.19 3.86 -0.35
CA VAL A 20 -13.52 3.29 -0.59
C VAL A 20 -13.32 1.89 -1.12
N ASP A 21 -13.53 0.89 -0.28
CA ASP A 21 -13.33 -0.52 -0.64
C ASP A 21 -14.64 -1.15 -1.12
N PRO A 22 -14.59 -2.09 -2.08
CA PRO A 22 -15.77 -2.83 -2.50
C PRO A 22 -16.42 -3.57 -1.32
N THR A 23 -17.74 -3.50 -1.23
CA THR A 23 -18.48 -4.20 -0.18
C THR A 23 -18.45 -5.70 -0.41
N ARG A 24 -18.10 -6.49 0.60
CA ARG A 24 -18.26 -7.95 0.56
C ARG A 24 -19.74 -8.32 0.58
N ARG A 25 -20.23 -9.02 -0.45
CA ARG A 25 -21.65 -9.43 -0.57
C ARG A 25 -22.19 -10.20 0.64
N LYS A 26 -21.36 -11.01 1.32
CA LYS A 26 -21.77 -11.83 2.48
C LYS A 26 -21.75 -11.10 3.82
N THR A 27 -20.79 -10.19 4.03
CA THR A 27 -20.54 -9.58 5.35
C THR A 27 -20.84 -8.09 5.38
N GLN A 28 -21.14 -7.48 4.24
CA GLN A 28 -21.35 -6.03 4.06
C GLN A 28 -20.23 -5.14 4.64
N GLY A 29 -19.06 -5.73 4.88
CA GLY A 29 -17.87 -5.03 5.36
C GLY A 29 -16.86 -4.71 4.25
N ALA A 30 -16.01 -3.72 4.47
CA ALA A 30 -14.92 -3.35 3.57
C ALA A 30 -13.87 -4.46 3.45
N LEU A 31 -13.25 -4.57 2.27
CA LEU A 31 -12.10 -5.43 2.02
C LEU A 31 -10.84 -4.73 2.54
N LEU A 32 -10.43 -4.99 3.78
CA LEU A 32 -9.29 -4.34 4.42
C LEU A 32 -7.90 -4.74 3.86
N GLY A 33 -7.85 -5.45 2.73
CA GLY A 33 -6.61 -6.00 2.17
C GLY A 33 -5.56 -4.93 1.79
N ASP A 34 -6.00 -3.76 1.35
CA ASP A 34 -5.09 -2.71 0.92
C ASP A 34 -4.41 -2.00 2.09
N ARG A 35 -5.13 -1.80 3.20
CA ARG A 35 -4.55 -1.25 4.43
C ARG A 35 -3.39 -2.10 4.97
N ILE A 36 -3.50 -3.43 4.91
CA ILE A 36 -2.46 -4.34 5.41
C ILE A 36 -1.19 -4.26 4.55
N ARG A 37 -1.32 -3.96 3.26
CA ARG A 37 -0.20 -3.88 2.30
C ARG A 37 0.44 -2.51 2.24
N MET A 38 -0.20 -1.48 2.76
CA MET A 38 0.24 -0.09 2.63
C MET A 38 1.21 0.32 3.73
N ASN A 39 2.48 -0.11 3.64
CA ASN A 39 3.51 0.22 4.63
C ASN A 39 3.78 1.75 4.74
N ALA A 40 3.44 2.53 3.72
CA ALA A 40 3.67 3.98 3.71
C ALA A 40 2.82 4.75 4.73
N ILE A 41 1.73 4.15 5.23
CA ILE A 41 0.85 4.77 6.23
C ILE A 41 1.35 4.66 7.68
N ASN A 42 2.42 3.92 7.92
CA ASN A 42 2.99 3.79 9.27
C ASN A 42 3.79 5.05 9.66
N SER A 43 3.07 6.09 10.03
CA SER A 43 3.59 7.39 10.47
C SER A 43 2.54 8.09 11.31
N PRO A 44 2.94 8.86 12.36
CA PRO A 44 2.01 9.63 13.19
C PRO A 44 1.28 10.73 12.39
N ASN A 45 1.83 11.17 11.26
CA ASN A 45 1.23 12.19 10.39
C ASN A 45 0.28 11.61 9.34
N ILE A 46 0.04 10.28 9.33
CA ILE A 46 -0.84 9.67 8.35
C ILE A 46 -2.01 8.96 9.04
N TYR A 47 -3.19 9.37 8.64
CA TYR A 47 -4.43 8.70 8.99
C TYR A 47 -4.97 7.92 7.80
N MET A 48 -5.44 6.69 8.00
CA MET A 48 -6.12 5.93 6.96
C MET A 48 -7.40 5.30 7.48
N ARG A 49 -8.47 5.45 6.70
CA ARG A 49 -9.76 4.83 6.96
C ARG A 49 -10.31 4.18 5.70
N SER A 50 -10.72 2.92 5.82
CA SER A 50 -11.47 2.23 4.79
C SER A 50 -12.97 2.42 5.00
N MET A 51 -13.69 2.63 3.90
CA MET A 51 -15.14 2.80 3.84
C MET A 51 -15.75 1.77 2.90
N ALA A 52 -16.97 1.34 3.19
CA ALA A 52 -17.75 0.49 2.28
C ALA A 52 -18.95 1.28 1.77
N PRO A 53 -19.29 1.25 0.47
CA PRO A 53 -20.43 1.98 -0.09
C PRO A 53 -21.80 1.40 0.28
N ARG A 54 -21.87 0.44 1.15
CA ARG A 54 -22.99 -0.33 1.72
C ARG A 54 -24.21 -0.56 0.82
N ASP A 55 -24.92 0.48 0.41
CA ASP A 55 -26.18 0.36 -0.38
C ASP A 55 -26.27 1.38 -1.52
N SER A 56 -25.17 2.09 -1.85
CA SER A 56 -25.18 3.06 -2.94
C SER A 56 -24.95 2.37 -4.28
N GLN A 57 -25.68 2.81 -5.30
CA GLN A 57 -25.38 2.48 -6.69
C GLN A 57 -24.14 3.24 -7.18
N SER A 58 -23.68 4.24 -6.43
CA SER A 58 -22.48 5.02 -6.67
C SER A 58 -21.26 4.39 -5.99
N GLU A 59 -20.11 4.47 -6.64
CA GLU A 59 -18.81 4.05 -6.10
C GLU A 59 -18.37 4.91 -4.90
N VAL A 60 -18.91 6.12 -4.79
CA VAL A 60 -18.59 7.07 -3.71
C VAL A 60 -19.70 7.08 -2.66
N PRO A 61 -19.42 6.70 -1.38
CA PRO A 61 -20.40 6.77 -0.31
C PRO A 61 -20.91 8.20 -0.09
N PRO A 62 -22.21 8.40 0.20
CA PRO A 62 -22.77 9.73 0.45
C PRO A 62 -22.09 10.51 1.60
N ALA A 63 -21.47 9.81 2.56
CA ALA A 63 -20.75 10.43 3.67
C ALA A 63 -19.35 10.93 3.30
N THR A 64 -18.87 10.71 2.07
CA THR A 64 -17.50 11.06 1.65
C THR A 64 -17.21 12.56 1.78
N PRO A 65 -18.08 13.49 1.36
CA PRO A 65 -17.83 14.93 1.54
C PRO A 65 -17.69 15.32 3.01
N ASP A 66 -18.51 14.79 3.89
CA ASP A 66 -18.45 15.08 5.33
C ASP A 66 -17.15 14.58 5.94
N ILE A 67 -16.66 13.42 5.51
CA ILE A 67 -15.40 12.86 5.97
C ILE A 67 -14.22 13.69 5.46
N ILE A 68 -14.23 14.14 4.20
CA ILE A 68 -13.24 15.05 3.66
C ILE A 68 -13.21 16.35 4.50
N ASN A 69 -14.37 16.93 4.77
CA ASN A 69 -14.48 18.15 5.59
C ASN A 69 -13.97 17.93 7.02
N ALA A 70 -14.27 16.78 7.62
CA ALA A 70 -13.74 16.42 8.94
C ALA A 70 -12.21 16.30 8.94
N CYS A 71 -11.62 15.71 7.88
CA CYS A 71 -10.17 15.64 7.72
C CYS A 71 -9.56 17.06 7.56
N LYS A 72 -10.16 17.92 6.74
CA LYS A 72 -9.74 19.32 6.59
C LYS A 72 -9.79 20.06 7.94
N ALA A 73 -10.88 19.91 8.70
CA ALA A 73 -11.03 20.50 10.03
C ALA A 73 -10.03 19.97 11.07
N ALA A 74 -9.60 18.72 10.92
CA ALA A 74 -8.57 18.12 11.76
C ALA A 74 -7.13 18.51 11.36
N GLY A 75 -6.97 19.38 10.36
CA GLY A 75 -5.68 19.93 9.94
C GLY A 75 -4.87 18.99 9.05
N TYR A 76 -5.52 18.07 8.32
CA TYR A 76 -4.85 17.32 7.27
C TYR A 76 -4.62 18.21 6.04
N GLU A 77 -3.38 18.26 5.59
CA GLU A 77 -2.93 19.11 4.48
C GLU A 77 -3.22 18.47 3.11
N LEU A 78 -3.24 17.14 3.08
CA LEU A 78 -3.60 16.34 1.90
C LEU A 78 -4.62 15.28 2.28
N VAL A 79 -5.74 15.23 1.56
CA VAL A 79 -6.74 14.17 1.69
C VAL A 79 -6.77 13.38 0.38
N ILE A 80 -6.37 12.12 0.44
CA ILE A 80 -6.39 11.20 -0.70
C ILE A 80 -7.65 10.36 -0.59
N VAL A 81 -8.55 10.47 -1.56
CA VAL A 81 -9.74 9.63 -1.69
C VAL A 81 -9.45 8.57 -2.75
N GLU A 82 -9.40 7.31 -2.35
CA GLU A 82 -9.23 6.16 -3.24
C GLU A 82 -10.58 5.52 -3.50
N THR A 83 -10.95 5.39 -4.76
CA THR A 83 -12.17 4.72 -5.20
C THR A 83 -11.87 3.35 -5.82
N PRO A 84 -12.79 2.37 -5.71
CA PRO A 84 -12.62 1.09 -6.37
C PRO A 84 -12.67 1.28 -7.89
N GLY A 85 -11.76 0.67 -8.62
CA GLY A 85 -11.72 0.71 -10.08
C GLY A 85 -12.76 -0.21 -10.71
N ILE A 86 -14.03 -0.03 -10.36
CA ILE A 86 -15.13 -0.88 -10.82
C ILE A 86 -15.91 -0.15 -11.91
N GLY A 87 -15.58 -0.42 -13.16
CA GLY A 87 -16.41 0.03 -14.26
C GLY A 87 -15.90 1.23 -15.01
N GLN A 88 -16.62 1.53 -16.08
CA GLN A 88 -16.21 2.47 -17.13
C GLN A 88 -16.89 3.84 -17.00
N GLY A 89 -17.77 4.03 -16.00
CA GLY A 89 -18.70 5.15 -15.98
C GLY A 89 -18.88 5.88 -14.65
N ASP A 90 -17.99 5.78 -13.68
CA ASP A 90 -18.20 6.51 -12.42
C ASP A 90 -17.08 7.55 -12.18
N ALA A 91 -17.36 8.79 -12.59
CA ALA A 91 -16.57 9.97 -12.29
C ALA A 91 -17.07 10.75 -11.05
N ALA A 92 -17.95 10.16 -10.23
CA ALA A 92 -18.59 10.83 -9.10
C ALA A 92 -17.60 11.40 -8.07
N VAL A 93 -16.41 10.81 -7.95
CA VAL A 93 -15.37 11.35 -7.05
C VAL A 93 -14.87 12.73 -7.48
N VAL A 94 -14.93 13.05 -8.77
CA VAL A 94 -14.41 14.31 -9.33
C VAL A 94 -15.10 15.54 -8.73
N GLU A 95 -16.40 15.44 -8.42
CA GLU A 95 -17.17 16.53 -7.82
C GLU A 95 -16.75 16.86 -6.38
N HIS A 96 -16.01 15.96 -5.73
CA HIS A 96 -15.66 16.04 -4.30
C HIS A 96 -14.17 16.36 -4.05
N VAL A 97 -13.36 16.43 -5.11
CA VAL A 97 -11.91 16.58 -5.00
C VAL A 97 -11.40 17.80 -5.77
N ASP A 98 -10.30 18.35 -5.32
CA ASP A 98 -9.67 19.49 -5.99
C ASP A 98 -8.85 19.06 -7.21
N LEU A 99 -8.40 17.79 -7.23
CA LEU A 99 -7.62 17.21 -8.32
C LEU A 99 -7.91 15.71 -8.44
N SER A 100 -8.09 15.24 -9.65
CA SER A 100 -8.39 13.84 -9.98
C SER A 100 -7.22 13.16 -10.68
N LEU A 101 -6.83 11.98 -10.17
CA LEU A 101 -5.81 11.12 -10.73
C LEU A 101 -6.42 9.78 -11.14
N TYR A 102 -6.43 9.49 -12.43
CA TYR A 102 -6.84 8.18 -12.92
C TYR A 102 -5.64 7.22 -13.01
N VAL A 103 -5.76 6.06 -12.37
CA VAL A 103 -4.71 5.04 -12.38
C VAL A 103 -5.17 3.82 -13.13
N MET A 104 -4.46 3.45 -14.19
CA MET A 104 -4.77 2.30 -15.01
C MET A 104 -3.54 1.40 -15.21
N THR A 105 -3.75 0.23 -15.81
CA THR A 105 -2.68 -0.68 -16.23
C THR A 105 -2.69 -0.87 -17.74
N PRO A 106 -1.59 -1.33 -18.36
CA PRO A 106 -1.49 -1.45 -19.82
C PRO A 106 -2.57 -2.32 -20.47
N GLU A 107 -3.14 -3.26 -19.74
CA GLU A 107 -4.19 -4.16 -20.24
C GLU A 107 -5.46 -3.42 -20.64
N PHE A 108 -5.72 -2.26 -20.06
CA PHE A 108 -6.88 -1.40 -20.38
C PHE A 108 -6.55 -0.30 -21.38
N GLY A 109 -5.30 -0.22 -21.87
CA GLY A 109 -4.83 0.81 -22.78
C GLY A 109 -5.07 0.53 -24.27
N ALA A 110 -5.83 -0.51 -24.64
CA ALA A 110 -6.18 -0.77 -26.04
C ALA A 110 -7.14 0.31 -26.55
N GLN A 111 -6.87 0.85 -27.74
CA GLN A 111 -7.59 1.99 -28.32
C GLN A 111 -9.11 1.81 -28.34
N SER A 112 -9.60 0.61 -28.63
CA SER A 112 -11.05 0.31 -28.64
C SER A 112 -11.72 0.32 -27.27
N GLN A 113 -10.94 0.31 -26.19
CA GLN A 113 -11.43 0.37 -24.81
C GLN A 113 -11.37 1.80 -24.25
N LEU A 114 -10.44 2.63 -24.75
CA LEU A 114 -10.18 3.97 -24.20
C LEU A 114 -11.38 4.91 -24.37
N GLU A 115 -12.12 4.79 -25.45
CA GLU A 115 -13.33 5.60 -25.70
C GLU A 115 -14.49 5.32 -24.72
N LYS A 116 -14.39 4.22 -23.96
CA LYS A 116 -15.40 3.81 -22.98
C LYS A 116 -15.02 4.19 -21.56
N ILE A 117 -13.88 4.85 -21.35
CA ILE A 117 -13.37 5.22 -20.05
C ILE A 117 -13.66 6.69 -19.80
N ASP A 118 -14.79 6.98 -19.18
CA ASP A 118 -15.24 8.33 -18.88
C ASP A 118 -14.24 9.13 -18.07
N MET A 119 -13.50 8.46 -17.16
CA MET A 119 -12.46 9.12 -16.35
C MET A 119 -11.34 9.76 -17.18
N LEU A 120 -11.12 9.37 -18.43
CA LEU A 120 -10.14 10.03 -19.30
C LEU A 120 -10.58 11.43 -19.74
N ASP A 121 -11.86 11.75 -19.63
CA ASP A 121 -12.40 13.08 -19.94
C ASP A 121 -12.23 14.03 -18.74
N PHE A 122 -12.29 13.50 -17.52
CA PHE A 122 -12.34 14.28 -16.29
C PHE A 122 -11.01 14.30 -15.51
N ALA A 123 -10.11 13.33 -15.75
CA ALA A 123 -8.87 13.24 -14.96
C ALA A 123 -7.91 14.39 -15.25
N ASP A 124 -7.47 15.07 -14.21
CA ASP A 124 -6.40 16.09 -14.30
C ASP A 124 -5.07 15.45 -14.69
N ALA A 125 -4.79 14.25 -14.20
CA ALA A 125 -3.62 13.46 -14.57
C ALA A 125 -3.97 11.96 -14.70
N VAL A 126 -3.21 11.24 -15.54
CA VAL A 126 -3.36 9.80 -15.76
C VAL A 126 -2.04 9.09 -15.48
N ALA A 127 -2.09 8.02 -14.70
CA ALA A 127 -0.95 7.14 -14.42
C ALA A 127 -1.17 5.75 -15.01
N ILE A 128 -0.30 5.33 -15.92
CA ILE A 128 -0.26 3.95 -16.41
C ILE A 128 0.78 3.21 -15.57
N ASN A 129 0.31 2.41 -14.61
CA ASN A 129 1.18 1.65 -13.73
C ASN A 129 1.59 0.32 -14.38
N LYS A 130 2.62 -0.33 -13.82
CA LYS A 130 3.17 -1.60 -14.32
C LYS A 130 3.81 -1.51 -15.70
N MET A 131 4.53 -0.42 -15.96
CA MET A 131 5.24 -0.19 -17.23
C MET A 131 6.25 -1.27 -17.64
N GLY A 132 6.60 -2.21 -16.76
CA GLY A 132 7.40 -3.39 -17.10
C GLY A 132 6.64 -4.48 -17.89
N ARG A 133 5.33 -4.36 -18.08
CA ARG A 133 4.54 -5.34 -18.81
C ARG A 133 4.63 -5.15 -20.33
N LYS A 134 4.45 -6.25 -21.07
CA LYS A 134 4.40 -6.23 -22.53
C LYS A 134 3.25 -5.32 -22.99
N GLY A 135 3.49 -4.49 -24.01
CA GLY A 135 2.49 -3.56 -24.56
C GLY A 135 2.35 -2.25 -23.77
N ALA A 136 3.11 -2.04 -22.68
CA ALA A 136 2.97 -0.84 -21.88
C ALA A 136 3.34 0.46 -22.61
N ALA A 137 4.35 0.43 -23.49
CA ALA A 137 4.74 1.59 -24.30
C ALA A 137 3.66 1.96 -25.32
N ASP A 138 3.00 0.97 -25.93
CA ASP A 138 1.90 1.19 -26.85
C ASP A 138 0.69 1.77 -26.11
N ALA A 139 0.32 1.21 -24.96
CA ALA A 139 -0.73 1.73 -24.12
C ALA A 139 -0.48 3.19 -23.71
N LEU A 140 0.76 3.53 -23.31
CA LEU A 140 1.13 4.91 -22.96
C LEU A 140 0.91 5.87 -24.12
N ARG A 141 1.37 5.49 -25.32
CA ARG A 141 1.19 6.28 -26.54
C ARG A 141 -0.29 6.47 -26.89
N ASP A 142 -1.07 5.40 -26.81
CA ASP A 142 -2.48 5.43 -27.22
C ASP A 142 -3.34 6.21 -26.22
N VAL A 143 -3.07 6.09 -24.91
CA VAL A 143 -3.72 6.90 -23.87
C VAL A 143 -3.37 8.38 -24.01
N ARG A 144 -2.12 8.73 -24.30
CA ARG A 144 -1.72 10.13 -24.57
C ARG A 144 -2.50 10.73 -25.72
N LYS A 145 -2.64 9.99 -26.82
CA LYS A 145 -3.44 10.42 -27.98
C LYS A 145 -4.91 10.55 -27.63
N GLN A 146 -5.45 9.67 -26.80
CA GLN A 146 -6.85 9.76 -26.37
C GLN A 146 -7.07 10.99 -25.49
N VAL A 147 -6.22 11.24 -24.49
CA VAL A 147 -6.30 12.42 -23.63
C VAL A 147 -6.15 13.71 -24.45
N GLN A 148 -5.24 13.74 -25.44
CA GLN A 148 -5.11 14.86 -26.36
C GLN A 148 -6.42 15.13 -27.12
N ARG A 149 -7.07 14.09 -27.62
CA ARG A 149 -8.36 14.20 -28.32
C ARG A 149 -9.48 14.70 -27.39
N ASN A 150 -9.59 14.10 -26.20
CA ASN A 150 -10.63 14.46 -25.23
C ASN A 150 -10.50 15.93 -24.77
N ARG A 151 -9.26 16.43 -24.68
CA ARG A 151 -8.96 17.83 -24.33
C ARG A 151 -8.95 18.79 -25.53
N GLU A 152 -9.21 18.30 -26.74
CA GLU A 152 -9.11 19.06 -28.00
C GLU A 152 -7.75 19.78 -28.17
N ALA A 153 -6.69 19.25 -27.55
CA ALA A 153 -5.36 19.86 -27.50
C ALA A 153 -4.51 19.52 -28.73
N PHE A 154 -5.07 19.66 -29.95
CA PHE A 154 -4.42 19.26 -31.21
C PHE A 154 -3.17 20.09 -31.55
N GLY A 155 -3.00 21.25 -30.93
CA GLY A 155 -1.81 22.09 -31.12
C GLY A 155 -0.60 21.67 -30.25
N GLN A 156 -0.78 20.70 -29.34
CA GLN A 156 0.25 20.20 -28.43
C GLN A 156 0.65 18.79 -28.84
N SER A 157 1.89 18.39 -28.50
CA SER A 157 2.31 16.99 -28.70
C SER A 157 1.56 16.05 -27.75
N PRO A 158 1.19 14.82 -28.16
CA PRO A 158 0.69 13.80 -27.23
C PRO A 158 1.60 13.56 -26.02
N ASP A 159 2.92 13.75 -26.17
CA ASP A 159 3.88 13.59 -25.08
C ASP A 159 3.80 14.71 -24.02
N GLU A 160 3.21 15.84 -24.35
CA GLU A 160 2.96 16.94 -23.42
C GLU A 160 1.75 16.68 -22.51
N MET A 161 0.86 15.76 -22.89
CA MET A 161 -0.30 15.41 -22.09
C MET A 161 0.11 14.91 -20.68
N PRO A 162 -0.70 15.15 -19.64
CA PRO A 162 -0.41 14.73 -18.27
C PRO A 162 -0.65 13.23 -18.07
N VAL A 163 0.02 12.40 -18.86
CA VAL A 163 -0.06 10.95 -18.84
C VAL A 163 1.32 10.38 -18.54
N PHE A 164 1.43 9.65 -17.44
CA PHE A 164 2.68 9.18 -16.86
C PHE A 164 2.76 7.67 -16.88
N GLY A 165 3.88 7.14 -17.37
CA GLY A 165 4.19 5.72 -17.33
C GLY A 165 4.95 5.38 -16.03
N CYS A 166 4.33 4.62 -15.12
CA CYS A 166 4.80 4.39 -13.77
C CYS A 166 5.12 2.93 -13.49
N MET A 167 6.06 2.68 -12.58
CA MET A 167 6.35 1.36 -12.06
C MET A 167 6.44 1.42 -10.51
N ALA A 168 5.28 1.42 -9.84
CA ALA A 168 5.20 1.57 -8.39
C ALA A 168 5.93 0.48 -7.59
N SER A 169 6.25 -0.66 -8.21
CA SER A 169 7.06 -1.71 -7.60
C SER A 169 8.56 -1.38 -7.57
N LYS A 170 9.02 -0.40 -8.34
CA LYS A 170 10.42 0.05 -8.32
C LYS A 170 10.64 1.16 -7.30
N PHE A 171 11.71 1.02 -6.53
CA PHE A 171 12.18 2.11 -5.68
C PHE A 171 12.69 3.27 -6.55
N ALA A 172 12.37 4.50 -6.15
CA ALA A 172 12.79 5.73 -6.85
C ALA A 172 12.43 5.79 -8.34
N ASP A 173 11.30 5.20 -8.74
CA ASP A 173 10.82 5.22 -10.12
C ASP A 173 10.65 6.65 -10.66
N LEU A 174 11.26 6.94 -11.82
CA LEU A 174 11.22 8.27 -12.43
C LEU A 174 9.83 8.65 -12.91
N GLY A 175 9.02 7.70 -13.39
CA GLY A 175 7.64 7.96 -13.79
C GLY A 175 6.77 8.39 -12.61
N ILE A 176 6.94 7.76 -11.44
CA ILE A 176 6.27 8.19 -10.19
C ILE A 176 6.78 9.57 -9.74
N THR A 177 8.08 9.84 -9.90
CA THR A 177 8.65 11.15 -9.55
C THR A 177 8.08 12.26 -10.43
N ALA A 178 8.00 12.02 -11.75
CA ALA A 178 7.39 12.96 -12.69
C ALA A 178 5.92 13.21 -12.39
N LEU A 179 5.15 12.15 -12.10
CA LEU A 179 3.76 12.27 -11.68
C LEU A 179 3.63 13.10 -10.40
N TYR A 180 4.45 12.84 -9.38
CA TYR A 180 4.46 13.60 -8.14
C TYR A 180 4.74 15.09 -8.40
N GLN A 181 5.73 15.43 -9.23
CA GLN A 181 6.06 16.81 -9.57
C GLN A 181 4.94 17.51 -10.34
N GLU A 182 4.27 16.79 -11.25
CA GLU A 182 3.10 17.29 -11.96
C GLU A 182 1.94 17.61 -11.00
N LEU A 183 1.64 16.70 -10.05
CA LEU A 183 0.60 16.94 -9.05
C LEU A 183 0.89 18.19 -8.23
N LEU A 184 2.15 18.41 -7.82
CA LEU A 184 2.55 19.63 -7.11
C LEU A 184 2.37 20.90 -7.97
N ALA A 185 2.73 20.83 -9.26
CA ALA A 185 2.55 21.93 -10.19
C ALA A 185 1.06 22.27 -10.37
N GLN A 186 0.20 21.25 -10.47
CA GLN A 186 -1.24 21.44 -10.58
C GLN A 186 -1.86 21.96 -9.28
N PHE A 187 -1.40 21.51 -8.10
CA PHE A 187 -1.80 22.11 -6.83
C PHE A 187 -1.46 23.60 -6.79
N ALA A 188 -0.25 23.98 -7.17
CA ALA A 188 0.17 25.39 -7.21
C ALA A 188 -0.67 26.19 -8.20
N ALA A 189 -0.94 25.67 -9.38
CA ALA A 189 -1.77 26.33 -10.40
C ALA A 189 -3.23 26.55 -9.95
N LYS A 190 -3.76 25.67 -9.11
CA LYS A 190 -5.10 25.78 -8.50
C LYS A 190 -5.09 26.62 -7.20
N GLY A 191 -3.96 27.20 -6.81
CA GLY A 191 -3.82 27.97 -5.57
C GLY A 191 -3.85 27.11 -4.30
N LEU A 192 -3.72 25.81 -4.42
CA LEU A 192 -3.61 24.83 -3.34
C LEU A 192 -2.13 24.76 -2.93
N GLY A 193 -1.61 25.82 -2.32
CA GLY A 193 -0.20 25.94 -1.99
C GLY A 193 0.20 25.16 -0.74
N GLY A 194 1.53 25.05 -0.51
CA GLY A 194 2.09 24.56 0.75
C GLY A 194 3.03 23.37 0.63
N PHE A 195 3.06 22.67 -0.49
CA PHE A 195 3.98 21.52 -0.65
C PHE A 195 5.30 21.96 -1.29
N SER A 196 6.40 21.84 -0.54
CA SER A 196 7.75 21.99 -1.10
C SER A 196 8.14 20.71 -1.87
N CYS A 197 9.07 20.85 -2.82
CA CYS A 197 9.65 19.73 -3.53
C CYS A 197 11.17 19.79 -3.40
N SER A 198 11.76 18.87 -2.65
CA SER A 198 13.22 18.80 -2.46
C SER A 198 13.93 17.93 -3.49
N ILE A 199 13.20 17.32 -4.43
CA ILE A 199 13.76 16.48 -5.49
C ILE A 199 13.94 17.29 -6.79
N SER A 200 15.06 17.10 -7.47
CA SER A 200 15.32 17.77 -8.75
C SER A 200 14.25 17.41 -9.80
N PRO A 201 13.88 18.36 -10.66
CA PRO A 201 12.97 18.10 -11.77
C PRO A 201 13.46 16.94 -12.65
N VAL A 202 12.52 16.11 -13.10
CA VAL A 202 12.80 15.04 -14.07
C VAL A 202 12.22 15.39 -15.43
N GLU A 203 12.97 15.11 -16.49
CA GLU A 203 12.56 15.43 -17.86
C GLU A 203 11.66 14.37 -18.48
N THR A 204 11.63 13.15 -17.91
CA THR A 204 10.86 12.03 -18.46
C THR A 204 9.54 11.84 -17.75
N LYS A 205 8.47 11.59 -18.50
CA LYS A 205 7.14 11.21 -17.99
C LYS A 205 6.93 9.69 -17.89
N GLN A 206 8.00 8.91 -17.97
CA GLN A 206 7.88 7.45 -17.93
C GLN A 206 9.03 6.79 -17.20
N SER A 207 8.78 5.59 -16.67
CA SER A 207 9.80 4.72 -16.09
C SER A 207 10.84 4.35 -17.13
N ALA A 208 12.12 4.62 -16.85
CA ALA A 208 13.19 4.20 -17.73
C ALA A 208 13.53 2.71 -17.51
N PRO A 209 13.63 1.90 -18.57
CA PRO A 209 14.20 0.57 -18.44
C PRO A 209 15.71 0.71 -18.12
N GLY A 210 16.17 0.11 -17.03
CA GLY A 210 17.60 -0.08 -16.79
C GLY A 210 18.27 0.78 -15.73
N GLN A 211 17.66 1.83 -15.19
CA GLN A 211 18.21 2.57 -14.06
C GLN A 211 17.73 2.00 -12.70
N ALA A 212 17.97 0.71 -12.47
CA ALA A 212 17.80 0.18 -11.13
C ALA A 212 19.04 0.54 -10.32
N ILE A 213 18.90 1.41 -9.30
CA ILE A 213 19.93 1.68 -8.28
C ILE A 213 20.36 0.37 -7.61
N VAL A 214 19.45 -0.59 -7.54
CA VAL A 214 19.68 -1.95 -7.02
C VAL A 214 19.50 -2.94 -8.17
N PRO A 215 20.47 -3.80 -8.44
CA PRO A 215 20.34 -4.87 -9.45
C PRO A 215 19.08 -5.72 -9.22
N PRO A 216 18.42 -6.22 -10.29
CA PRO A 216 17.19 -7.00 -10.18
C PRO A 216 17.29 -8.16 -9.19
N GLU A 217 18.46 -8.79 -9.11
CA GLU A 217 18.74 -9.92 -8.20
C GLU A 217 18.74 -9.50 -6.73
N ARG A 218 18.93 -8.19 -6.44
CA ARG A 218 19.01 -7.65 -5.08
C ARG A 218 17.82 -6.80 -4.66
N VAL A 219 16.79 -6.70 -5.50
CA VAL A 219 15.59 -5.88 -5.19
C VAL A 219 14.91 -6.30 -3.87
N ARG A 220 14.97 -7.59 -3.54
CA ARG A 220 14.42 -8.15 -2.30
C ARG A 220 15.44 -8.36 -1.19
N TYR A 221 16.72 -8.10 -1.43
CA TYR A 221 17.80 -8.41 -0.50
C TYR A 221 17.57 -7.84 0.92
N LEU A 222 17.19 -6.58 1.03
CA LEU A 222 16.89 -5.97 2.33
C LEU A 222 15.63 -6.54 2.99
N ALA A 223 14.63 -6.93 2.21
CA ALA A 223 13.44 -7.60 2.71
C ALA A 223 13.79 -9.00 3.24
N GLU A 224 14.59 -9.75 2.50
CA GLU A 224 15.05 -11.09 2.87
C GLU A 224 15.90 -11.04 4.15
N VAL A 225 16.83 -10.09 4.24
CA VAL A 225 17.63 -9.87 5.48
C VAL A 225 16.70 -9.53 6.65
N SER A 226 15.74 -8.64 6.45
CA SER A 226 14.79 -8.25 7.50
C SER A 226 13.88 -9.40 7.93
N GLU A 227 13.42 -10.24 7.00
CA GLU A 227 12.63 -11.44 7.27
C GLU A 227 13.48 -12.46 8.06
N THR A 228 14.69 -12.76 7.58
CA THR A 228 15.62 -13.67 8.26
C THR A 228 15.90 -13.24 9.70
N VAL A 229 16.15 -11.95 9.93
CA VAL A 229 16.40 -11.43 11.28
C VAL A 229 15.16 -11.54 12.17
N ARG A 230 13.97 -11.25 11.65
CA ARG A 230 12.72 -11.40 12.42
C ARG A 230 12.43 -12.85 12.77
N ASP A 231 12.62 -13.75 11.82
CA ASP A 231 12.41 -15.18 12.05
C ASP A 231 13.42 -15.73 13.05
N TYR A 232 14.67 -15.30 12.97
CA TYR A 232 15.70 -15.63 13.97
C TYR A 232 15.29 -15.18 15.37
N HIS A 233 14.86 -13.94 15.55
CA HIS A 233 14.40 -13.45 16.86
C HIS A 233 13.15 -14.18 17.36
N LYS A 234 12.23 -14.55 16.47
CA LYS A 234 11.05 -15.35 16.82
C LYS A 234 11.45 -16.75 17.28
N THR A 235 12.39 -17.36 16.59
CA THR A 235 12.94 -18.67 16.95
C THR A 235 13.63 -18.61 18.31
N ILE A 236 14.50 -17.61 18.54
CA ILE A 236 15.15 -17.40 19.85
C ILE A 236 14.11 -17.27 20.97
N ALA A 237 13.09 -16.44 20.77
CA ALA A 237 12.06 -16.24 21.80
C ALA A 237 11.32 -17.55 22.12
N THR A 238 11.02 -18.35 21.10
CA THR A 238 10.36 -19.64 21.25
C THR A 238 11.28 -20.62 21.98
N GLN A 239 12.52 -20.78 21.55
CA GLN A 239 13.49 -21.69 22.14
C GLN A 239 13.82 -21.31 23.59
N THR A 240 13.96 -20.01 23.87
CA THR A 240 14.17 -19.51 25.23
C THR A 240 12.99 -19.87 26.16
N ARG A 241 11.76 -19.75 25.65
CA ARG A 241 10.56 -20.14 26.42
C ARG A 241 10.57 -21.63 26.71
N LEU A 242 10.79 -22.47 25.68
CA LEU A 242 10.84 -23.94 25.84
C LEU A 242 11.92 -24.36 26.82
N ALA A 243 13.11 -23.77 26.74
CA ALA A 243 14.20 -24.04 27.68
C ALA A 243 13.84 -23.70 29.13
N ARG A 244 13.17 -22.54 29.35
CA ARG A 244 12.68 -22.15 30.68
C ARG A 244 11.60 -23.08 31.19
N GLU A 245 10.62 -23.43 30.39
CA GLU A 245 9.57 -24.39 30.75
C GLU A 245 10.15 -25.75 31.12
N ARG A 246 11.10 -26.24 30.31
CA ARG A 246 11.82 -27.48 30.63
C ARG A 246 12.56 -27.42 31.95
N GLN A 247 13.29 -26.33 32.19
CA GLN A 247 14.01 -26.13 33.47
C GLN A 247 13.07 -26.09 34.68
N GLN A 248 11.94 -25.37 34.54
CA GLN A 248 10.91 -25.31 35.57
C GLN A 248 10.32 -26.69 35.87
N LEU A 249 10.02 -27.48 34.86
CA LEU A 249 9.51 -28.84 35.03
C LEU A 249 10.53 -29.75 35.74
N ARG A 250 11.80 -29.68 35.35
CA ARG A 250 12.88 -30.44 36.03
C ARG A 250 13.05 -30.02 37.46
N GLU A 251 12.98 -28.73 37.75
CA GLU A 251 13.09 -28.21 39.13
C GLU A 251 11.87 -28.61 39.95
N THR A 252 10.67 -28.54 39.41
CA THR A 252 9.45 -29.01 40.09
C THR A 252 9.55 -30.50 40.41
N LYS A 253 10.03 -31.32 39.49
CA LYS A 253 10.26 -32.75 39.73
C LYS A 253 11.25 -32.99 40.86
N ARG A 254 12.38 -32.22 40.91
CA ARG A 254 13.37 -32.30 41.99
C ARG A 254 12.74 -31.96 43.35
N MET A 255 11.99 -30.86 43.42
CA MET A 255 11.31 -30.42 44.65
C MET A 255 10.29 -31.44 45.15
N LEU A 256 9.52 -32.07 44.26
CA LEU A 256 8.56 -33.12 44.60
C LEU A 256 9.26 -34.37 45.16
N SER A 257 10.38 -34.77 44.56
CA SER A 257 11.16 -35.91 45.02
C SER A 257 11.80 -35.66 46.41
N GLU A 258 12.30 -34.43 46.64
CA GLU A 258 12.87 -34.03 47.96
C GLU A 258 11.81 -33.92 49.07
N ALA A 259 10.58 -33.52 48.70
CA ALA A 259 9.45 -33.42 49.63
C ALA A 259 8.84 -34.80 50.00
N GLY A 260 9.38 -35.91 49.51
CA GLY A 260 8.90 -37.26 49.84
C GLY A 260 7.54 -37.66 49.24
N HIS A 261 7.06 -36.94 48.24
CA HIS A 261 5.79 -37.21 47.57
C HIS A 261 5.90 -38.29 46.48
N GLY A 262 7.04 -38.99 46.39
CA GLY A 262 7.39 -39.89 45.29
C GLY A 262 7.15 -41.39 45.52
N THR A 263 6.59 -41.87 46.66
CA THR A 263 6.64 -43.34 46.88
C THR A 263 5.42 -44.03 47.44
N GLU A 264 4.26 -43.41 47.76
CA GLU A 264 3.07 -44.24 48.04
C GLU A 264 1.73 -43.57 47.67
N LYS A 265 1.07 -44.16 46.65
CA LYS A 265 -0.33 -43.91 46.30
C LYS A 265 -0.65 -42.62 45.54
N GLY A 266 -0.19 -42.53 44.28
CA GLY A 266 -0.67 -41.52 43.30
C GLY A 266 0.15 -41.55 42.04
N GLY A 267 0.10 -42.61 41.24
CA GLY A 267 0.95 -42.86 40.06
C GLY A 267 0.69 -41.97 38.82
N GLY A 268 0.20 -40.71 38.99
CA GLY A 268 -0.08 -39.82 37.90
C GLY A 268 0.96 -38.70 37.72
N ASP A 269 1.49 -38.15 38.77
CA ASP A 269 2.23 -36.87 38.71
C ASP A 269 3.63 -36.97 38.05
N ASP A 270 4.40 -37.99 38.40
CA ASP A 270 5.78 -38.14 37.88
C ASP A 270 5.80 -38.57 36.39
N SER A 271 4.82 -39.36 35.95
CA SER A 271 4.68 -39.77 34.54
C SER A 271 4.34 -38.58 33.67
N ASP A 272 3.42 -37.73 34.10
CA ASP A 272 2.95 -36.56 33.35
C ASP A 272 4.04 -35.50 33.23
N ILE A 273 4.79 -35.24 34.32
CA ILE A 273 5.94 -34.33 34.33
C ILE A 273 7.04 -34.85 33.38
N ASN A 274 7.33 -36.14 33.38
CA ASN A 274 8.31 -36.74 32.45
C ASN A 274 7.87 -36.64 31.01
N ALA A 275 6.59 -36.88 30.73
CA ALA A 275 6.04 -36.75 29.39
C ALA A 275 6.13 -35.28 28.90
N LEU A 276 5.85 -34.30 29.75
CA LEU A 276 6.01 -32.89 29.43
C LEU A 276 7.46 -32.49 29.17
N ILE A 277 8.40 -32.99 29.97
CA ILE A 277 9.84 -32.76 29.75
C ILE A 277 10.29 -33.34 28.42
N ALA A 278 9.92 -34.59 28.11
CA ALA A 278 10.25 -35.24 26.83
C ALA A 278 9.70 -34.47 25.67
N LYS A 279 8.46 -33.99 25.75
CA LYS A 279 7.87 -33.15 24.71
C LYS A 279 8.63 -31.83 24.51
N ARG A 280 9.12 -31.20 25.59
CA ARG A 280 9.94 -29.97 25.47
C ARG A 280 11.32 -30.25 24.87
N ASP A 281 11.90 -31.42 25.16
CA ASP A 281 13.16 -31.86 24.57
C ASP A 281 13.01 -32.11 23.05
N GLU A 282 11.84 -32.61 22.58
CA GLU A 282 11.52 -32.78 21.14
C GLU A 282 11.27 -31.43 20.44
N ASP A 283 10.60 -30.50 21.12
CA ASP A 283 10.25 -29.18 20.54
C ASP A 283 11.46 -28.20 20.51
N MET A 284 12.56 -28.56 21.16
CA MET A 284 13.78 -27.75 21.17
C MET A 284 14.70 -28.10 20.00
N ASP A 285 15.23 -27.07 19.35
CA ASP A 285 16.30 -27.25 18.36
C ASP A 285 17.55 -27.83 19.04
N PRO A 286 18.29 -28.74 18.37
CA PRO A 286 19.48 -29.38 18.92
C PRO A 286 20.64 -28.40 19.20
#